data_c8c54106583211887332cc2152cacefb
#
_entry.id   c8c54106583211887332cc2152cacefb
#
_cell.length_a   1.000
_cell.length_b   1.000
_cell.length_c   1.000
_cell.angle_alpha   90.00
_cell.angle_beta   90.00
_cell.angle_gamma   90.00
#
_symmetry.space_group_name_H-M   'P 1'
#
loop_
_entity.id
_entity.type
_entity.pdbx_description
1 polymer ?
#
loop_
_entity_poly.entity_id
_entity_poly.type
_entity_poly.pdbx_seq_one_letter_code
_entity_poly.pdbx_strand_id
1 'polypeptide(L)'
;MSISLTCGPSGTVITGETEEEVVSNVQAHAREHENTELSRERILAEIRGKDPEQPIDAAAWAAMNAASAAPQLCDTSDMVIVHRMFRRECALLPQLVAAVPVGDVTRAHTVAGHAREVLDMLHHHHLGEDELLWPRLAARTRFDTDLLARMHSQHHGLAVLLEHAATALPEWQDTPTAHTRTPLTALLEQISTGLNEHFDEEETEILPMVERVITAAEYQEVGQRGLVSIPLTRRLLVLGYLLEDATPRERTDFLAAIPAPARLAYRLIGVRQHRHETTRLRGPLQP
;
A
#
# COMPACT_ATOMS: atom_id res chain seq x y z
N MET A 1 -19.45 -9.41 49.35
CA MET A 1 -18.05 -9.78 49.03
C MET A 1 -17.52 -8.72 48.08
N SER A 2 -16.40 -8.12 48.43
CA SER A 2 -15.81 -7.12 47.53
C SER A 2 -15.10 -7.82 46.40
N ILE A 3 -15.40 -7.42 45.17
CA ILE A 3 -14.72 -7.87 43.95
C ILE A 3 -13.56 -6.93 43.69
N SER A 4 -12.37 -7.47 43.42
CA SER A 4 -11.19 -6.67 43.15
C SER A 4 -10.51 -7.07 41.84
N LEU A 5 -10.04 -6.07 41.09
CA LEU A 5 -9.23 -6.25 39.89
C LEU A 5 -7.95 -5.45 40.03
N THR A 6 -6.81 -6.05 39.67
CA THR A 6 -5.54 -5.32 39.61
C THR A 6 -5.32 -4.85 38.17
N CYS A 7 -5.26 -3.56 37.96
CA CYS A 7 -5.19 -2.95 36.66
C CYS A 7 -3.79 -2.44 36.31
N GLY A 8 -3.32 -2.80 35.11
CA GLY A 8 -2.17 -2.21 34.43
C GLY A 8 -0.78 -2.46 35.04
N PRO A 9 0.22 -1.86 34.42
CA PRO A 9 1.60 -1.89 34.90
C PRO A 9 1.78 -1.22 36.27
N SER A 10 0.84 -0.35 36.66
CA SER A 10 0.87 0.34 37.96
C SER A 10 0.50 -0.58 39.14
N GLY A 11 -0.07 -1.76 38.89
CA GLY A 11 -0.53 -2.67 39.93
C GLY A 11 -1.69 -2.11 40.78
N THR A 12 -2.44 -1.12 40.26
CA THR A 12 -3.56 -0.50 40.96
C THR A 12 -4.68 -1.50 41.15
N VAL A 13 -5.07 -1.74 42.40
CA VAL A 13 -6.20 -2.61 42.75
C VAL A 13 -7.49 -1.78 42.74
N ILE A 14 -8.42 -2.14 41.86
CA ILE A 14 -9.75 -1.52 41.75
C ILE A 14 -10.78 -2.46 42.39
N THR A 15 -11.55 -1.92 43.30
CA THR A 15 -12.54 -2.69 44.07
C THR A 15 -13.94 -2.15 43.88
N GLY A 16 -14.94 -3.02 44.07
CA GLY A 16 -16.36 -2.67 44.13
C GLY A 16 -17.16 -3.73 44.85
N GLU A 17 -18.34 -3.40 45.35
CA GLU A 17 -19.24 -4.33 46.00
C GLU A 17 -20.10 -5.13 45.01
N THR A 18 -20.20 -4.63 43.79
CA THR A 18 -20.94 -5.26 42.67
C THR A 18 -20.09 -5.30 41.38
N GLU A 19 -20.41 -6.23 40.47
CA GLU A 19 -19.76 -6.28 39.14
C GLU A 19 -19.87 -4.96 38.38
N GLU A 20 -21.04 -4.28 38.44
CA GLU A 20 -21.25 -3.00 37.78
C GLU A 20 -20.41 -1.87 38.37
N GLU A 21 -20.18 -1.88 39.67
CA GLU A 21 -19.32 -0.90 40.33
C GLU A 21 -17.85 -1.11 39.94
N VAL A 22 -17.39 -2.37 39.87
CA VAL A 22 -16.04 -2.69 39.39
C VAL A 22 -15.90 -2.27 37.92
N VAL A 23 -16.87 -2.57 37.07
CA VAL A 23 -16.86 -2.14 35.67
C VAL A 23 -16.71 -0.62 35.56
N SER A 24 -17.53 0.14 36.30
CA SER A 24 -17.49 1.61 36.29
C SER A 24 -16.13 2.15 36.76
N ASN A 25 -15.59 1.60 37.82
CA ASN A 25 -14.32 2.01 38.40
C ASN A 25 -13.13 1.66 37.48
N VAL A 26 -13.16 0.49 36.82
CA VAL A 26 -12.16 0.08 35.82
C VAL A 26 -12.21 0.99 34.61
N GLN A 27 -13.40 1.31 34.11
CA GLN A 27 -13.57 2.23 32.97
C GLN A 27 -13.09 3.65 33.28
N ALA A 28 -13.36 4.15 34.49
CA ALA A 28 -12.87 5.45 34.94
C ALA A 28 -11.34 5.48 35.03
N HIS A 29 -10.73 4.47 35.66
CA HIS A 29 -9.29 4.34 35.78
C HIS A 29 -8.61 4.25 34.41
N ALA A 30 -9.13 3.42 33.49
CA ALA A 30 -8.61 3.25 32.14
C ALA A 30 -8.62 4.57 31.35
N ARG A 31 -9.70 5.37 31.47
CA ARG A 31 -9.80 6.69 30.83
C ARG A 31 -8.83 7.72 31.41
N GLU A 32 -8.71 7.77 32.74
CA GLU A 32 -7.92 8.80 33.43
C GLU A 32 -6.42 8.54 33.38
N HIS A 33 -6.00 7.28 33.45
CA HIS A 33 -4.59 6.92 33.61
C HIS A 33 -3.97 6.21 32.42
N GLU A 34 -4.79 5.55 31.60
CA GLU A 34 -4.29 4.71 30.47
C GLU A 34 -4.75 5.25 29.11
N ASN A 35 -5.54 6.35 29.08
CA ASN A 35 -6.14 6.94 27.87
C ASN A 35 -6.83 5.88 26.95
N THR A 36 -7.52 4.92 27.56
CA THR A 36 -8.12 3.75 26.90
C THR A 36 -9.57 3.61 27.33
N GLU A 37 -10.47 3.18 26.38
CA GLU A 37 -11.84 2.79 26.68
C GLU A 37 -11.97 1.26 26.71
N LEU A 38 -12.46 0.73 27.82
CA LEU A 38 -12.73 -0.69 27.99
C LEU A 38 -14.23 -0.97 27.92
N SER A 39 -14.63 -1.97 27.10
CA SER A 39 -16.04 -2.35 27.00
C SER A 39 -16.52 -3.06 28.26
N ARG A 40 -17.77 -2.78 28.65
CA ARG A 40 -18.44 -3.40 29.81
C ARG A 40 -18.42 -4.94 29.72
N GLU A 41 -18.79 -5.48 28.55
CA GLU A 41 -18.87 -6.92 28.29
C GLU A 41 -17.53 -7.62 28.54
N ARG A 42 -16.47 -6.95 28.17
CA ARG A 42 -15.12 -7.48 28.28
C ARG A 42 -14.62 -7.51 29.73
N ILE A 43 -14.92 -6.46 30.50
CA ILE A 43 -14.60 -6.40 31.93
C ILE A 43 -15.40 -7.47 32.67
N LEU A 44 -16.69 -7.65 32.37
CA LEU A 44 -17.53 -8.67 32.96
C LEU A 44 -17.06 -10.10 32.63
N ALA A 45 -16.59 -10.33 31.39
CA ALA A 45 -16.03 -11.62 31.00
C ALA A 45 -14.80 -11.98 31.84
N GLU A 46 -13.96 -10.99 32.12
CA GLU A 46 -12.75 -11.17 32.94
C GLU A 46 -13.11 -11.42 34.42
N ILE A 47 -14.06 -10.66 34.96
CA ILE A 47 -14.57 -10.87 36.33
C ILE A 47 -15.15 -12.28 36.51
N ARG A 48 -15.94 -12.75 35.54
CA ARG A 48 -16.65 -14.05 35.59
C ARG A 48 -15.78 -15.23 35.22
N GLY A 49 -14.66 -15.04 34.54
CA GLY A 49 -13.74 -16.08 34.13
C GLY A 49 -12.67 -16.42 35.15
N LYS A 50 -12.56 -15.66 36.25
CA LYS A 50 -11.57 -15.84 37.32
C LYS A 50 -12.21 -16.00 38.67
N ASP A 51 -11.46 -16.61 39.61
CA ASP A 51 -11.77 -16.58 41.03
C ASP A 51 -11.89 -15.11 41.48
N PRO A 52 -13.00 -14.69 42.13
CA PRO A 52 -13.22 -13.28 42.53
C PRO A 52 -12.12 -12.71 43.41
N GLU A 53 -11.28 -13.52 44.02
CA GLU A 53 -10.18 -13.09 44.86
C GLU A 53 -8.81 -13.00 44.15
N GLN A 54 -8.74 -13.37 42.84
CA GLN A 54 -7.50 -13.27 42.09
C GLN A 54 -7.41 -11.94 41.32
N PRO A 55 -6.34 -11.16 41.50
CA PRO A 55 -6.13 -9.95 40.71
C PRO A 55 -5.87 -10.26 39.23
N ILE A 56 -6.36 -9.43 38.31
CA ILE A 56 -5.96 -9.49 36.90
C ILE A 56 -4.46 -9.20 36.84
N ASP A 57 -3.69 -10.09 36.21
CA ASP A 57 -2.26 -9.86 36.01
C ASP A 57 -1.98 -8.80 34.92
N ALA A 58 -0.76 -8.28 34.89
CA ALA A 58 -0.34 -7.26 33.95
C ALA A 58 -0.47 -7.70 32.48
N ALA A 59 -0.35 -9.01 32.20
CA ALA A 59 -0.49 -9.54 30.84
C ALA A 59 -1.97 -9.57 30.42
N ALA A 60 -2.90 -9.96 31.32
CA ALA A 60 -4.34 -9.89 31.06
C ALA A 60 -4.82 -8.45 30.87
N TRP A 61 -4.31 -7.51 31.67
CA TRP A 61 -4.58 -6.08 31.50
C TRP A 61 -4.07 -5.55 30.14
N ALA A 62 -2.84 -5.88 29.77
CA ALA A 62 -2.26 -5.51 28.48
C ALA A 62 -3.07 -6.07 27.30
N ALA A 63 -3.54 -7.33 27.40
CA ALA A 63 -4.40 -7.95 26.39
C ALA A 63 -5.77 -7.28 26.29
N MET A 64 -6.36 -6.86 27.43
CA MET A 64 -7.61 -6.09 27.44
C MET A 64 -7.45 -4.73 26.79
N ASN A 65 -6.36 -4.00 27.06
CA ASN A 65 -6.07 -2.72 26.46
C ASN A 65 -5.81 -2.84 24.97
N ALA A 66 -4.99 -3.78 24.54
CA ALA A 66 -4.69 -4.01 23.12
C ALA A 66 -5.93 -4.32 22.29
N ALA A 67 -6.92 -5.00 22.88
CA ALA A 67 -8.16 -5.35 22.18
C ALA A 67 -9.25 -4.26 22.28
N SER A 68 -9.08 -3.25 23.14
CA SER A 68 -10.01 -2.10 23.32
C SER A 68 -9.52 -0.85 22.63
N ALA A 69 -8.25 -0.79 22.19
CA ALA A 69 -7.77 0.29 21.37
C ALA A 69 -8.59 0.36 20.07
N ALA A 70 -9.14 1.54 19.76
CA ALA A 70 -9.76 1.76 18.47
C ALA A 70 -8.73 1.41 17.37
N PRO A 71 -9.13 0.70 16.31
CA PRO A 71 -8.20 0.36 15.24
C PRO A 71 -7.59 1.64 14.67
N GLN A 72 -6.26 1.68 14.61
CA GLN A 72 -5.58 2.80 13.96
C GLN A 72 -5.96 2.79 12.48
N LEU A 73 -6.52 3.89 12.00
CA LEU A 73 -6.84 4.09 10.60
C LEU A 73 -5.56 4.28 9.79
N CYS A 74 -5.63 3.99 8.50
CA CYS A 74 -4.47 4.10 7.61
C CYS A 74 -4.20 5.55 7.19
N ASP A 75 -3.00 5.77 6.69
CA ASP A 75 -2.54 6.93 5.94
C ASP A 75 -2.22 6.43 4.52
N THR A 76 -2.77 7.05 3.49
CA THR A 76 -2.63 6.65 2.09
C THR A 76 -1.57 7.47 1.33
N SER A 77 -0.79 8.27 2.00
CA SER A 77 0.22 9.14 1.38
C SER A 77 1.28 8.37 0.57
N ASP A 78 1.58 7.13 0.93
CA ASP A 78 2.48 6.25 0.20
C ASP A 78 1.86 5.77 -1.13
N MET A 79 0.53 5.61 -1.22
CA MET A 79 -0.17 5.28 -2.48
C MET A 79 0.05 6.38 -3.52
N VAL A 80 -0.04 7.63 -3.13
CA VAL A 80 0.23 8.78 -4.02
C VAL A 80 1.67 8.76 -4.55
N ILE A 81 2.63 8.30 -3.75
CA ILE A 81 4.03 8.12 -4.21
C ILE A 81 4.11 6.99 -5.26
N VAL A 82 3.40 5.89 -5.03
CA VAL A 82 3.32 4.75 -5.97
C VAL A 82 2.68 5.19 -7.30
N HIS A 83 1.56 5.90 -7.25
CA HIS A 83 0.88 6.44 -8.43
C HIS A 83 1.77 7.41 -9.21
N ARG A 84 2.49 8.29 -8.54
CA ARG A 84 3.43 9.21 -9.18
C ARG A 84 4.53 8.48 -9.95
N MET A 85 5.07 7.40 -9.37
CA MET A 85 6.00 6.52 -10.08
C MET A 85 5.37 5.93 -11.33
N PHE A 86 4.17 5.35 -11.24
CA PHE A 86 3.51 4.76 -12.41
C PHE A 86 3.17 5.80 -13.48
N ARG A 87 2.65 6.97 -13.10
CA ARG A 87 2.39 8.08 -14.03
C ARG A 87 3.65 8.44 -14.83
N ARG A 88 4.78 8.61 -14.14
CA ARG A 88 6.06 8.92 -14.77
C ARG A 88 6.54 7.81 -15.69
N GLU A 89 6.62 6.58 -15.20
CA GLU A 89 7.15 5.48 -15.99
C GLU A 89 6.26 5.20 -17.21
N CYS A 90 4.93 5.14 -17.07
CA CYS A 90 4.02 4.93 -18.17
C CYS A 90 4.07 6.06 -19.21
N ALA A 91 4.25 7.32 -18.81
CA ALA A 91 4.43 8.42 -19.73
C ALA A 91 5.79 8.39 -20.49
N LEU A 92 6.81 7.75 -19.89
CA LEU A 92 8.11 7.58 -20.53
C LEU A 92 8.15 6.40 -21.53
N LEU A 93 7.37 5.35 -21.31
CA LEU A 93 7.42 4.14 -22.16
C LEU A 93 7.24 4.43 -23.66
N PRO A 94 6.22 5.19 -24.13
CA PRO A 94 6.07 5.48 -25.55
C PRO A 94 7.27 6.27 -26.13
N GLN A 95 7.85 7.17 -25.34
CA GLN A 95 9.03 7.94 -25.73
C GLN A 95 10.27 7.04 -25.87
N LEU A 96 10.46 6.14 -24.91
CA LEU A 96 11.56 5.17 -24.94
C LEU A 96 11.47 4.25 -26.16
N VAL A 97 10.26 3.75 -26.45
CA VAL A 97 10.00 2.91 -27.64
C VAL A 97 10.26 3.69 -28.93
N ALA A 98 9.79 4.94 -29.02
CA ALA A 98 9.98 5.81 -30.19
C ALA A 98 11.46 6.13 -30.44
N ALA A 99 12.27 6.28 -29.38
CA ALA A 99 13.68 6.60 -29.45
C ALA A 99 14.59 5.44 -29.87
N VAL A 100 14.08 4.21 -29.95
CA VAL A 100 14.88 3.05 -30.40
C VAL A 100 15.13 3.14 -31.89
N PRO A 101 16.39 3.13 -32.38
CA PRO A 101 16.67 3.09 -33.81
C PRO A 101 16.07 1.83 -34.48
N VAL A 102 15.65 1.98 -35.74
CA VAL A 102 15.13 0.85 -36.52
C VAL A 102 16.24 -0.22 -36.63
N GLY A 103 15.90 -1.46 -36.28
CA GLY A 103 16.83 -2.61 -36.31
C GLY A 103 17.74 -2.71 -35.07
N ASP A 104 17.70 -1.78 -34.12
CA ASP A 104 18.48 -1.90 -32.88
C ASP A 104 17.78 -2.84 -31.88
N VAL A 105 17.95 -4.15 -32.13
CA VAL A 105 17.37 -5.22 -31.31
C VAL A 105 17.90 -5.16 -29.86
N THR A 106 19.19 -4.84 -29.66
CA THR A 106 19.77 -4.76 -28.32
C THR A 106 19.10 -3.67 -27.47
N ARG A 107 18.90 -2.50 -28.06
CA ARG A 107 18.20 -1.41 -27.40
C ARG A 107 16.73 -1.73 -27.19
N ALA A 108 16.08 -2.35 -28.18
CA ALA A 108 14.69 -2.79 -28.06
C ALA A 108 14.49 -3.77 -26.90
N HIS A 109 15.37 -4.76 -26.73
CA HIS A 109 15.37 -5.69 -25.58
C HIS A 109 15.48 -4.97 -24.23
N THR A 110 16.35 -3.95 -24.16
CA THR A 110 16.51 -3.16 -22.94
C THR A 110 15.22 -2.41 -22.56
N VAL A 111 14.61 -1.72 -23.53
CA VAL A 111 13.39 -0.95 -23.33
C VAL A 111 12.19 -1.88 -23.07
N ALA A 112 12.07 -2.97 -23.82
CA ALA A 112 10.99 -3.94 -23.61
C ALA A 112 11.07 -4.63 -22.24
N GLY A 113 12.28 -4.88 -21.74
CA GLY A 113 12.47 -5.43 -20.39
C GLY A 113 11.96 -4.49 -19.32
N HIS A 114 12.25 -3.21 -19.43
CA HIS A 114 11.73 -2.17 -18.53
C HIS A 114 10.22 -2.01 -18.66
N ALA A 115 9.69 -1.96 -19.88
CA ALA A 115 8.26 -1.84 -20.12
C ALA A 115 7.50 -2.99 -19.46
N ARG A 116 7.93 -4.24 -19.66
CA ARG A 116 7.34 -5.41 -19.00
C ARG A 116 7.32 -5.25 -17.48
N GLU A 117 8.43 -4.89 -16.87
CA GLU A 117 8.52 -4.72 -15.42
C GLU A 117 7.52 -3.67 -14.90
N VAL A 118 7.41 -2.51 -15.56
CA VAL A 118 6.48 -1.45 -15.18
C VAL A 118 5.03 -1.91 -15.33
N LEU A 119 4.69 -2.52 -16.46
CA LEU A 119 3.32 -2.95 -16.74
C LEU A 119 2.89 -4.14 -15.86
N ASP A 120 3.79 -5.07 -15.56
CA ASP A 120 3.55 -6.17 -14.62
C ASP A 120 3.34 -5.64 -13.19
N MET A 121 4.13 -4.67 -12.74
CA MET A 121 3.93 -4.03 -11.43
C MET A 121 2.59 -3.31 -11.36
N LEU A 122 2.19 -2.60 -12.41
CA LEU A 122 0.90 -1.92 -12.49
C LEU A 122 -0.26 -2.92 -12.43
N HIS A 123 -0.18 -4.01 -13.17
CA HIS A 123 -1.18 -5.08 -13.12
C HIS A 123 -1.33 -5.63 -11.70
N HIS A 124 -0.24 -5.92 -11.01
CA HIS A 124 -0.27 -6.44 -9.65
C HIS A 124 -0.73 -5.41 -8.60
N HIS A 125 -0.53 -4.13 -8.85
CA HIS A 125 -1.05 -3.04 -8.03
C HIS A 125 -2.59 -3.04 -8.07
N HIS A 126 -3.20 -2.97 -9.24
CA HIS A 126 -4.66 -3.04 -9.40
C HIS A 126 -5.26 -4.35 -8.86
N LEU A 127 -4.60 -5.51 -9.09
CA LEU A 127 -5.04 -6.76 -8.48
C LEU A 127 -5.04 -6.72 -6.95
N GLY A 128 -4.08 -6.05 -6.34
CA GLY A 128 -4.04 -5.88 -4.88
C GLY A 128 -5.24 -5.10 -4.36
N GLU A 129 -5.65 -4.08 -5.05
CA GLU A 129 -6.83 -3.26 -4.73
C GLU A 129 -8.13 -4.04 -4.96
N ASP A 130 -8.27 -4.70 -6.10
CA ASP A 130 -9.43 -5.53 -6.42
C ASP A 130 -9.63 -6.68 -5.42
N GLU A 131 -8.54 -7.32 -4.99
CA GLU A 131 -8.58 -8.46 -4.06
C GLU A 131 -8.77 -8.03 -2.60
N LEU A 132 -8.17 -6.93 -2.17
CA LEU A 132 -8.04 -6.60 -0.75
C LEU A 132 -8.72 -5.28 -0.34
N LEU A 133 -8.72 -4.26 -1.20
CA LEU A 133 -9.18 -2.91 -0.84
C LEU A 133 -10.67 -2.72 -1.14
N TRP A 134 -11.09 -2.93 -2.38
CA TRP A 134 -12.47 -2.70 -2.80
C TRP A 134 -13.51 -3.53 -2.03
N PRO A 135 -13.30 -4.84 -1.74
CA PRO A 135 -14.26 -5.61 -0.97
C PRO A 135 -14.44 -5.09 0.46
N ARG A 136 -13.36 -4.60 1.09
CA ARG A 136 -13.41 -4.02 2.44
C ARG A 136 -14.14 -2.69 2.46
N LEU A 137 -13.88 -1.84 1.46
CA LEU A 137 -14.61 -0.57 1.30
C LEU A 137 -16.10 -0.83 1.09
N ALA A 138 -16.47 -1.69 0.16
CA ALA A 138 -17.86 -2.05 -0.13
C ALA A 138 -18.62 -2.57 1.09
N ALA A 139 -17.94 -3.34 1.96
CA ALA A 139 -18.53 -3.88 3.17
C ALA A 139 -18.77 -2.84 4.29
N ARG A 140 -18.01 -1.73 4.30
CA ARG A 140 -17.99 -0.77 5.42
C ARG A 140 -18.62 0.57 5.12
N THR A 141 -18.78 0.89 3.86
CA THR A 141 -19.36 2.15 3.44
C THR A 141 -20.68 1.90 2.73
N ARG A 142 -21.63 2.84 2.85
CA ARG A 142 -22.74 2.92 1.89
C ARG A 142 -22.20 3.57 0.63
N PHE A 143 -21.42 2.79 -0.11
CA PHE A 143 -20.76 3.26 -1.31
C PHE A 143 -21.78 3.77 -2.32
N ASP A 144 -21.40 4.85 -3.00
CA ASP A 144 -21.89 5.11 -4.33
C ASP A 144 -21.50 3.90 -5.19
N THR A 145 -22.49 3.03 -5.46
CA THR A 145 -22.29 1.81 -6.26
C THR A 145 -21.75 2.15 -7.64
N ASP A 146 -22.02 3.36 -8.14
CA ASP A 146 -21.57 3.84 -9.44
C ASP A 146 -20.06 4.16 -9.43
N LEU A 147 -19.53 4.72 -8.33
CA LEU A 147 -18.09 4.98 -8.21
C LEU A 147 -17.28 3.68 -8.22
N LEU A 148 -17.68 2.69 -7.42
CA LEU A 148 -17.00 1.40 -7.40
C LEU A 148 -17.11 0.67 -8.75
N ALA A 149 -18.26 0.75 -9.41
CA ALA A 149 -18.45 0.19 -10.75
C ALA A 149 -17.53 0.88 -11.78
N ARG A 150 -17.31 2.20 -11.67
CA ARG A 150 -16.34 2.92 -12.52
C ARG A 150 -14.90 2.47 -12.25
N MET A 151 -14.47 2.34 -10.98
CA MET A 151 -13.13 1.83 -10.62
C MET A 151 -12.89 0.44 -11.23
N HIS A 152 -13.82 -0.49 -11.04
CA HIS A 152 -13.74 -1.81 -11.67
C HIS A 152 -13.71 -1.76 -13.21
N SER A 153 -14.49 -0.86 -13.83
CA SER A 153 -14.50 -0.69 -15.28
C SER A 153 -13.16 -0.15 -15.80
N GLN A 154 -12.55 0.80 -15.07
CA GLN A 154 -11.25 1.36 -15.41
C GLN A 154 -10.14 0.30 -15.26
N HIS A 155 -10.12 -0.46 -14.16
CA HIS A 155 -9.20 -1.59 -13.97
C HIS A 155 -9.32 -2.62 -15.09
N HIS A 156 -10.55 -3.01 -15.45
CA HIS A 156 -10.79 -3.94 -16.55
C HIS A 156 -10.29 -3.38 -17.89
N GLY A 157 -10.58 -2.11 -18.19
CA GLY A 157 -10.10 -1.44 -19.40
C GLY A 157 -8.57 -1.40 -19.47
N LEU A 158 -7.91 -1.03 -18.37
CA LEU A 158 -6.46 -1.05 -18.27
C LEU A 158 -5.89 -2.47 -18.41
N ALA A 159 -6.49 -3.47 -17.77
CA ALA A 159 -6.07 -4.87 -17.87
C ALA A 159 -6.06 -5.38 -19.33
N VAL A 160 -7.09 -5.03 -20.12
CA VAL A 160 -7.15 -5.37 -21.56
C VAL A 160 -6.01 -4.69 -22.33
N LEU A 161 -5.72 -3.42 -22.06
CA LEU A 161 -4.61 -2.71 -22.69
C LEU A 161 -3.25 -3.31 -22.30
N LEU A 162 -3.07 -3.71 -21.04
CA LEU A 162 -1.86 -4.38 -20.54
C LEU A 162 -1.65 -5.74 -21.22
N GLU A 163 -2.71 -6.52 -21.43
CA GLU A 163 -2.65 -7.81 -22.16
C GLU A 163 -2.23 -7.60 -23.62
N HIS A 164 -2.79 -6.59 -24.29
CA HIS A 164 -2.38 -6.24 -25.64
C HIS A 164 -0.91 -5.81 -25.69
N ALA A 165 -0.44 -5.03 -24.71
CA ALA A 165 0.97 -4.63 -24.63
C ALA A 165 1.90 -5.84 -24.37
N ALA A 166 1.48 -6.78 -23.51
CA ALA A 166 2.23 -8.02 -23.26
C ALA A 166 2.39 -8.86 -24.54
N THR A 167 1.42 -8.79 -25.46
CA THR A 167 1.47 -9.47 -26.76
C THR A 167 2.33 -8.70 -27.78
N ALA A 168 2.24 -7.38 -27.84
CA ALA A 168 2.94 -6.55 -28.83
C ALA A 168 4.44 -6.34 -28.51
N LEU A 169 4.80 -6.31 -27.22
CA LEU A 169 6.19 -6.08 -26.78
C LEU A 169 7.20 -7.10 -27.31
N PRO A 170 6.96 -8.43 -27.29
CA PRO A 170 7.89 -9.41 -27.86
C PRO A 170 8.11 -9.23 -29.35
N GLU A 171 7.06 -8.99 -30.12
CA GLU A 171 7.16 -8.78 -31.56
C GLU A 171 8.02 -7.56 -31.90
N TRP A 172 7.76 -6.43 -31.23
CA TRP A 172 8.57 -5.23 -31.40
C TRP A 172 10.00 -5.42 -30.92
N GLN A 173 10.22 -6.09 -29.80
CA GLN A 173 11.53 -6.36 -29.22
C GLN A 173 12.45 -7.10 -30.21
N ASP A 174 11.89 -8.11 -30.90
CA ASP A 174 12.64 -8.96 -31.83
C ASP A 174 12.76 -8.33 -33.22
N THR A 175 11.81 -7.46 -33.59
CA THR A 175 11.76 -6.80 -34.89
C THR A 175 11.39 -5.32 -34.73
N PRO A 176 12.33 -4.47 -34.25
CA PRO A 176 12.06 -3.05 -33.96
C PRO A 176 12.02 -2.22 -35.25
N THR A 177 10.89 -2.27 -35.95
CA THR A 177 10.60 -1.53 -37.17
C THR A 177 9.52 -0.46 -36.93
N ALA A 178 9.29 0.42 -37.90
CA ALA A 178 8.20 1.38 -37.83
C ALA A 178 6.84 0.66 -37.75
N HIS A 179 6.69 -0.49 -38.39
CA HIS A 179 5.45 -1.28 -38.42
C HIS A 179 5.06 -1.81 -37.03
N THR A 180 6.01 -2.36 -36.29
CA THR A 180 5.79 -2.90 -34.93
C THR A 180 5.79 -1.80 -33.85
N ARG A 181 6.56 -0.72 -34.06
CA ARG A 181 6.68 0.40 -33.14
C ARG A 181 5.39 1.23 -33.02
N THR A 182 4.81 1.62 -34.17
CA THR A 182 3.68 2.56 -34.20
C THR A 182 2.48 2.06 -33.38
N PRO A 183 2.00 0.82 -33.56
CA PRO A 183 0.87 0.32 -32.76
C PRO A 183 1.24 0.17 -31.28
N LEU A 184 2.48 -0.26 -30.95
CA LEU A 184 2.92 -0.36 -29.57
C LEU A 184 2.96 1.01 -28.89
N THR A 185 3.51 2.03 -29.54
CA THR A 185 3.56 3.39 -29.01
C THR A 185 2.15 3.91 -28.72
N ALA A 186 1.23 3.79 -29.66
CA ALA A 186 -0.15 4.21 -29.48
C ALA A 186 -0.86 3.47 -28.33
N LEU A 187 -0.56 2.19 -28.15
CA LEU A 187 -1.09 1.39 -27.04
C LEU A 187 -0.55 1.85 -25.69
N LEU A 188 0.74 2.12 -25.60
CA LEU A 188 1.38 2.66 -24.38
C LEU A 188 0.87 4.06 -24.02
N GLU A 189 0.56 4.91 -25.02
CA GLU A 189 -0.09 6.20 -24.83
C GLU A 189 -1.51 6.05 -24.27
N GLN A 190 -2.29 5.08 -24.76
CA GLN A 190 -3.61 4.78 -24.22
C GLN A 190 -3.53 4.31 -22.75
N ILE A 191 -2.58 3.42 -22.43
CA ILE A 191 -2.35 3.00 -21.05
C ILE A 191 -2.03 4.21 -20.17
N SER A 192 -1.11 5.09 -20.58
CA SER A 192 -0.74 6.29 -19.82
C SER A 192 -1.92 7.23 -19.59
N THR A 193 -2.77 7.42 -20.61
CA THR A 193 -3.96 8.28 -20.52
C THR A 193 -4.99 7.69 -19.56
N GLY A 194 -5.39 6.43 -19.76
CA GLY A 194 -6.39 5.77 -18.90
C GLY A 194 -5.91 5.63 -17.45
N LEU A 195 -4.60 5.42 -17.25
CA LEU A 195 -4.00 5.38 -15.94
C LEU A 195 -4.10 6.72 -15.20
N ASN A 196 -3.85 7.84 -15.88
CA ASN A 196 -3.97 9.16 -15.27
C ASN A 196 -5.41 9.46 -14.86
N GLU A 197 -6.39 9.15 -15.71
CA GLU A 197 -7.82 9.31 -15.41
C GLU A 197 -8.22 8.48 -14.19
N HIS A 198 -7.77 7.23 -14.13
CA HIS A 198 -8.04 6.32 -13.03
C HIS A 198 -7.42 6.84 -11.71
N PHE A 199 -6.14 7.16 -11.68
CA PHE A 199 -5.49 7.64 -10.47
C PHE A 199 -6.00 9.00 -10.00
N ASP A 200 -6.41 9.90 -10.91
CA ASP A 200 -7.02 11.18 -10.53
C ASP A 200 -8.33 10.95 -9.77
N GLU A 201 -9.19 10.04 -10.23
CA GLU A 201 -10.45 9.71 -9.57
C GLU A 201 -10.20 8.94 -8.26
N GLU A 202 -9.27 8.00 -8.23
CA GLU A 202 -8.93 7.24 -7.04
C GLU A 202 -8.37 8.14 -5.94
N GLU A 203 -7.39 8.98 -6.25
CA GLU A 203 -6.77 9.91 -5.28
C GLU A 203 -7.78 10.92 -4.72
N THR A 204 -8.75 11.35 -5.54
CA THR A 204 -9.72 12.37 -5.15
C THR A 204 -10.90 11.78 -4.38
N GLU A 205 -11.41 10.63 -4.78
CA GLU A 205 -12.67 10.09 -4.28
C GLU A 205 -12.48 8.87 -3.36
N ILE A 206 -11.53 7.98 -3.69
CA ILE A 206 -11.37 6.69 -3.01
C ILE A 206 -10.44 6.79 -1.80
N LEU A 207 -9.22 7.33 -1.96
CA LEU A 207 -8.23 7.36 -0.88
C LEU A 207 -8.75 8.09 0.38
N PRO A 208 -9.50 9.22 0.28
CA PRO A 208 -10.11 9.83 1.47
C PRO A 208 -11.15 8.95 2.18
N MET A 209 -11.78 8.01 1.47
CA MET A 209 -12.69 7.04 2.08
C MET A 209 -11.90 5.90 2.74
N VAL A 210 -10.84 5.42 2.09
CA VAL A 210 -9.92 4.42 2.64
C VAL A 210 -9.42 4.86 4.02
N GLU A 211 -8.95 6.09 4.14
CA GLU A 211 -8.45 6.67 5.40
C GLU A 211 -9.48 6.74 6.52
N ARG A 212 -10.77 6.68 6.21
CA ARG A 212 -11.86 6.75 7.21
C ARG A 212 -12.30 5.39 7.73
N VAL A 213 -12.08 4.30 6.97
CA VAL A 213 -12.70 3.01 7.27
C VAL A 213 -11.76 1.81 7.21
N ILE A 214 -10.57 1.97 6.63
CA ILE A 214 -9.58 0.90 6.54
C ILE A 214 -8.54 1.08 7.64
N THR A 215 -8.23 -0.01 8.33
CA THR A 215 -7.21 0.02 9.38
C THR A 215 -5.80 0.00 8.77
N ALA A 216 -4.82 0.53 9.51
CA ALA A 216 -3.42 0.49 9.10
C ALA A 216 -2.93 -0.93 8.81
N ALA A 217 -3.38 -1.93 9.58
CA ALA A 217 -3.02 -3.34 9.37
C ALA A 217 -3.56 -3.88 8.04
N GLU A 218 -4.82 -3.60 7.71
CA GLU A 218 -5.45 -4.04 6.46
C GLU A 218 -4.85 -3.35 5.24
N TYR A 219 -4.52 -2.07 5.36
CA TYR A 219 -3.85 -1.32 4.31
C TYR A 219 -2.42 -1.83 4.07
N GLN A 220 -1.72 -2.20 5.13
CA GLN A 220 -0.40 -2.82 5.03
C GLN A 220 -0.44 -4.15 4.24
N GLU A 221 -1.53 -4.92 4.31
CA GLU A 221 -1.68 -6.15 3.50
C GLU A 221 -1.68 -5.83 2.00
N VAL A 222 -2.32 -4.73 1.57
CA VAL A 222 -2.30 -4.26 0.17
C VAL A 222 -0.86 -3.96 -0.27
N GLY A 223 -0.13 -3.17 0.52
CA GLY A 223 1.28 -2.87 0.25
C GLY A 223 2.17 -4.12 0.21
N GLN A 224 1.94 -5.09 1.10
CA GLN A 224 2.67 -6.36 1.10
C GLN A 224 2.35 -7.20 -0.14
N ARG A 225 1.09 -7.22 -0.59
CA ARG A 225 0.67 -7.92 -1.82
C ARG A 225 1.44 -7.37 -3.05
N GLY A 226 1.55 -6.04 -3.16
CA GLY A 226 2.35 -5.39 -4.20
C GLY A 226 3.85 -5.71 -4.07
N LEU A 227 4.42 -5.65 -2.86
CA LEU A 227 5.84 -5.94 -2.64
C LEU A 227 6.23 -7.40 -2.99
N VAL A 228 5.35 -8.36 -2.75
CA VAL A 228 5.61 -9.79 -3.05
C VAL A 228 5.71 -10.03 -4.55
N SER A 229 4.98 -9.29 -5.38
CA SER A 229 5.06 -9.38 -6.85
C SER A 229 6.42 -8.95 -7.41
N ILE A 230 7.18 -8.12 -6.66
CA ILE A 230 8.49 -7.61 -7.08
C ILE A 230 9.59 -8.62 -6.72
N PRO A 231 10.37 -9.14 -7.69
CA PRO A 231 11.51 -10.02 -7.42
C PRO A 231 12.49 -9.36 -6.41
N LEU A 232 13.00 -10.14 -5.45
CA LEU A 232 13.91 -9.65 -4.41
C LEU A 232 15.09 -8.84 -4.95
N THR A 233 15.65 -9.28 -6.09
CA THR A 233 16.78 -8.63 -6.76
C THR A 233 16.43 -7.26 -7.35
N ARG A 234 15.15 -6.97 -7.55
CA ARG A 234 14.67 -5.72 -8.15
C ARG A 234 14.15 -4.72 -7.12
N ARG A 235 13.84 -5.15 -5.89
CA ARG A 235 13.20 -4.30 -4.85
C ARG A 235 13.98 -3.02 -4.54
N LEU A 236 15.32 -3.08 -4.49
CA LEU A 236 16.11 -1.87 -4.24
C LEU A 236 16.09 -0.89 -5.40
N LEU A 237 15.99 -1.38 -6.64
CA LEU A 237 15.85 -0.57 -7.82
C LEU A 237 14.46 0.07 -7.89
N VAL A 238 13.40 -0.72 -7.66
CA VAL A 238 12.02 -0.22 -7.61
C VAL A 238 11.86 0.83 -6.52
N LEU A 239 12.48 0.66 -5.35
CA LEU A 239 12.53 1.70 -4.32
C LEU A 239 13.19 2.99 -4.84
N GLY A 240 14.18 2.90 -5.72
CA GLY A 240 14.76 4.04 -6.41
C GLY A 240 13.75 4.76 -7.30
N TYR A 241 12.97 4.04 -8.08
CA TYR A 241 11.89 4.60 -8.91
C TYR A 241 10.79 5.26 -8.07
N LEU A 242 10.35 4.63 -6.97
CA LEU A 242 9.37 5.21 -6.06
C LEU A 242 9.83 6.54 -5.46
N LEU A 243 11.09 6.62 -5.06
CA LEU A 243 11.63 7.78 -4.38
C LEU A 243 12.19 8.86 -5.32
N GLU A 244 12.14 8.68 -6.65
CA GLU A 244 12.74 9.61 -7.61
C GLU A 244 12.12 11.01 -7.49
N ASP A 245 10.78 11.10 -7.52
CA ASP A 245 10.03 12.36 -7.43
C ASP A 245 9.54 12.66 -6.01
N ALA A 246 9.97 11.88 -5.02
CA ALA A 246 9.57 12.11 -3.64
C ALA A 246 10.22 13.38 -3.08
N THR A 247 9.43 14.22 -2.44
CA THR A 247 9.93 15.35 -1.66
C THR A 247 10.84 14.88 -0.52
N PRO A 248 11.68 15.73 0.05
CA PRO A 248 12.54 15.35 1.18
C PRO A 248 11.76 14.77 2.36
N ARG A 249 10.55 15.25 2.63
CA ARG A 249 9.67 14.76 3.68
C ARG A 249 9.11 13.38 3.33
N GLU A 250 8.47 13.23 2.19
CA GLU A 250 7.94 11.94 1.70
C GLU A 250 9.02 10.86 1.70
N ARG A 251 10.23 11.19 1.22
CA ARG A 251 11.37 10.27 1.23
C ARG A 251 11.75 9.84 2.65
N THR A 252 11.74 10.76 3.60
CA THR A 252 12.07 10.47 5.01
C THR A 252 11.02 9.56 5.61
N ASP A 253 9.75 9.89 5.44
CA ASP A 253 8.61 9.17 5.99
C ASP A 253 8.50 7.76 5.37
N PHE A 254 8.60 7.65 4.05
CA PHE A 254 8.61 6.37 3.34
C PHE A 254 9.76 5.46 3.78
N LEU A 255 10.97 6.01 3.88
CA LEU A 255 12.14 5.25 4.34
C LEU A 255 12.05 4.86 5.82
N ALA A 256 11.35 5.63 6.67
CA ALA A 256 11.15 5.28 8.07
C ALA A 256 10.34 3.99 8.24
N ALA A 257 9.37 3.74 7.35
CA ALA A 257 8.55 2.53 7.34
C ALA A 257 9.33 1.26 6.88
N ILE A 258 10.50 1.44 6.23
CA ILE A 258 11.30 0.31 5.72
C ILE A 258 12.26 -0.21 6.80
N PRO A 259 12.45 -1.54 6.96
CA PRO A 259 13.41 -2.10 7.92
C PRO A 259 14.83 -1.55 7.74
N ALA A 260 15.53 -1.29 8.84
CA ALA A 260 16.86 -0.66 8.84
C ALA A 260 17.90 -1.35 7.92
N PRO A 261 17.98 -2.69 7.85
CA PRO A 261 18.89 -3.36 6.91
C PRO A 261 18.58 -3.06 5.45
N ALA A 262 17.30 -3.01 5.06
CA ALA A 262 16.87 -2.69 3.70
C ALA A 262 17.14 -1.21 3.36
N ARG A 263 16.95 -0.28 4.29
CA ARG A 263 17.36 1.13 4.13
C ARG A 263 18.85 1.27 3.87
N LEU A 264 19.68 0.54 4.62
CA LEU A 264 21.12 0.56 4.44
C LEU A 264 21.50 -0.01 3.06
N ALA A 265 20.94 -1.15 2.69
CA ALA A 265 21.15 -1.75 1.37
C ALA A 265 20.73 -0.80 0.22
N TYR A 266 19.60 -0.11 0.37
CA TYR A 266 19.17 0.90 -0.59
C TYR A 266 20.19 2.04 -0.73
N ARG A 267 20.69 2.59 0.38
CA ARG A 267 21.70 3.67 0.36
C ARG A 267 23.00 3.26 -0.31
N LEU A 268 23.46 2.04 -0.06
CA LEU A 268 24.74 1.53 -0.56
C LEU A 268 24.66 1.02 -1.99
N ILE A 269 23.57 0.37 -2.36
CA ILE A 269 23.41 -0.37 -3.62
C ILE A 269 22.29 0.24 -4.47
N GLY A 270 21.08 0.39 -3.91
CA GLY A 270 19.88 0.75 -4.66
C GLY A 270 20.00 2.10 -5.39
N VAL A 271 20.57 3.12 -4.73
CA VAL A 271 20.79 4.44 -5.34
C VAL A 271 21.69 4.35 -6.58
N ARG A 272 22.74 3.51 -6.53
CA ARG A 272 23.64 3.33 -7.68
C ARG A 272 22.99 2.53 -8.79
N GLN A 273 22.26 1.46 -8.43
CA GLN A 273 21.48 0.66 -9.39
C GLN A 273 20.48 1.53 -10.14
N HIS A 274 19.69 2.32 -9.40
CA HIS A 274 18.71 3.22 -9.98
C HIS A 274 19.35 4.25 -10.93
N ARG A 275 20.41 4.92 -10.51
CA ARG A 275 21.12 5.88 -11.37
C ARG A 275 21.66 5.22 -12.64
N HIS A 276 22.26 4.05 -12.52
CA HIS A 276 22.78 3.33 -13.68
C HIS A 276 21.65 2.95 -14.65
N GLU A 277 20.55 2.40 -14.11
CA GLU A 277 19.41 1.96 -14.92
C GLU A 277 18.72 3.15 -15.60
N THR A 278 18.44 4.23 -14.89
CA THR A 278 17.84 5.44 -15.46
C THR A 278 18.73 6.08 -16.54
N THR A 279 20.04 6.14 -16.33
CA THR A 279 20.98 6.62 -17.36
C THR A 279 20.95 5.69 -18.59
N ARG A 280 20.94 4.38 -18.40
CA ARG A 280 20.89 3.40 -19.49
C ARG A 280 19.58 3.48 -20.28
N LEU A 281 18.46 3.68 -19.60
CA LEU A 281 17.15 3.75 -20.22
C LEU A 281 16.87 5.12 -20.87
N ARG A 282 17.12 6.21 -20.14
CA ARG A 282 16.68 7.57 -20.50
C ARG A 282 17.79 8.43 -21.10
N GLY A 283 19.04 8.01 -21.04
CA GLY A 283 20.17 8.77 -21.60
C GLY A 283 19.94 9.27 -23.04
N PRO A 284 19.38 8.47 -23.96
CA PRO A 284 19.06 8.92 -25.32
C PRO A 284 17.92 9.95 -25.41
N LEU A 285 17.11 10.14 -24.35
CA LEU A 285 16.04 11.16 -24.30
C LEU A 285 16.52 12.49 -23.73
N GLN A 286 17.73 12.54 -23.17
CA GLN A 286 18.30 13.77 -22.66
C GLN A 286 18.93 14.54 -23.82
N PRO A 287 18.62 15.86 -24.00
CA PRO A 287 19.20 16.70 -25.04
C PRO A 287 20.71 16.90 -24.86
#